data_68c655906ba41aeab018dd18a41be837
#
_entry.id   68c655906ba41aeab018dd18a41be837
#
_cell.length_a   1.000
_cell.length_b   1.000
_cell.length_c   1.000
_cell.angle_alpha   90.00
_cell.angle_beta   90.00
_cell.angle_gamma   90.00
#
_symmetry.space_group_name_H-M   'P 1'
#
loop_
_entity.id
_entity.type
_entity.pdbx_description
1 polymer ?
#
loop_
_entity_poly.entity_id
_entity_poly.type
_entity_poly.pdbx_seq_one_letter_code
_entity_poly.pdbx_strand_id
1 'polypeptide(L)'
;LGDVYKRQGGIYFITICTAHKQCYFGRVLGGQMSLNPLGHFTHDNLEHANNHYPYLEIPLFVVMPNHVHAVVFVAGDEVLVPLGNKGLLSIGIGGIKSAVTAYAHQNNRIFAWQPRFHDHIIRDHAEMNRIADYIENNPLNWASDCFYI
;
A
#
# COMPACT_ATOMS: atom_id res chain seq x y z
N LEU A 1 -15.63 9.00 -4.20
CA LEU A 1 -14.82 9.49 -3.09
C LEU A 1 -15.69 10.25 -2.14
N GLY A 2 -15.82 9.71 -0.96
CA GLY A 2 -16.70 10.32 0.01
C GLY A 2 -16.17 11.65 0.53
N ASP A 3 -16.98 12.69 0.45
CA ASP A 3 -16.72 13.94 1.16
C ASP A 3 -16.49 13.71 2.65
N VAL A 4 -17.04 12.62 3.17
CA VAL A 4 -16.86 12.19 4.56
C VAL A 4 -15.38 12.05 4.89
N TYR A 5 -14.60 11.40 4.04
CA TYR A 5 -13.16 11.21 4.27
C TYR A 5 -12.39 12.52 4.13
N LYS A 6 -12.80 13.39 3.21
CA LYS A 6 -12.18 14.71 3.07
C LYS A 6 -12.37 15.59 4.30
N ARG A 7 -13.52 15.48 4.98
CA ARG A 7 -13.85 16.31 6.14
C ARG A 7 -13.42 15.72 7.47
N GLN A 8 -13.48 14.38 7.60
CA GLN A 8 -13.25 13.67 8.86
C GLN A 8 -11.91 12.98 8.92
N GLY A 9 -11.27 12.79 7.78
CA GLY A 9 -10.00 12.12 7.69
C GLY A 9 -9.23 12.56 6.46
N GLY A 10 -8.41 11.68 5.91
CA GLY A 10 -7.60 11.97 4.76
C GLY A 10 -7.61 10.83 3.75
N ILE A 11 -7.29 11.18 2.51
CA ILE A 11 -7.08 10.22 1.43
C ILE A 11 -5.63 10.35 1.00
N TYR A 12 -4.92 9.24 1.06
CA TYR A 12 -3.48 9.24 0.79
C TYR A 12 -3.12 8.27 -0.31
N PHE A 13 -2.17 8.66 -1.14
CA PHE A 13 -1.47 7.75 -2.02
C PHE A 13 -0.18 7.35 -1.33
N ILE A 14 0.04 6.06 -1.13
CA ILE A 14 1.24 5.56 -0.47
C ILE A 14 2.05 4.65 -1.40
N THR A 15 3.36 4.64 -1.17
CA THR A 15 4.29 3.72 -1.81
C THR A 15 5.17 3.11 -0.74
N ILE A 16 5.17 1.77 -0.68
CA ILE A 16 5.99 1.02 0.26
C ILE A 16 6.98 0.20 -0.55
N CYS A 17 8.27 0.43 -0.33
CA CYS A 17 9.32 -0.21 -1.13
C CYS A 17 10.03 -1.30 -0.34
N THR A 18 10.45 -2.35 -1.04
CA THR A 18 11.34 -3.36 -0.47
C THR A 18 12.76 -2.82 -0.38
N ALA A 19 13.57 -3.42 0.50
CA ALA A 19 14.97 -3.05 0.64
C ALA A 19 15.74 -3.35 -0.66
N HIS A 20 16.55 -2.41 -1.08
CA HIS A 20 17.43 -2.53 -2.26
C HIS A 20 16.71 -2.93 -3.55
N LYS A 21 15.44 -2.57 -3.69
CA LYS A 21 14.60 -2.91 -4.86
C LYS A 21 14.54 -4.41 -5.14
N GLN A 22 14.70 -5.26 -4.14
CA GLN A 22 14.62 -6.70 -4.30
C GLN A 22 13.18 -7.13 -4.63
N CYS A 23 13.03 -7.99 -5.62
CA CYS A 23 11.73 -8.47 -6.09
C CYS A 23 11.24 -9.62 -5.22
N TYR A 24 10.77 -9.30 -4.02
CA TYR A 24 10.33 -10.29 -3.04
C TYR A 24 8.91 -10.82 -3.25
N PHE A 25 8.09 -10.14 -4.04
CA PHE A 25 6.65 -10.44 -4.13
C PHE A 25 6.25 -11.25 -5.36
N GLY A 26 7.15 -11.43 -6.29
CA GLY A 26 6.86 -12.11 -7.53
C GLY A 26 7.48 -11.41 -8.72
N ARG A 27 6.85 -11.57 -9.87
CA ARG A 27 7.34 -11.02 -11.15
C ARG A 27 6.21 -10.63 -12.07
N VAL A 28 6.49 -9.78 -13.04
CA VAL A 28 5.54 -9.42 -14.08
C VAL A 28 5.76 -10.33 -15.28
N LEU A 29 4.69 -10.96 -15.74
CA LEU A 29 4.67 -11.84 -16.91
C LEU A 29 3.57 -11.37 -17.86
N GLY A 30 3.92 -11.03 -19.09
CA GLY A 30 2.95 -10.60 -20.09
C GLY A 30 2.11 -9.40 -19.65
N GLY A 31 2.73 -8.45 -18.98
CA GLY A 31 2.03 -7.25 -18.50
C GLY A 31 1.15 -7.47 -17.28
N GLN A 32 1.22 -8.64 -16.67
CA GLN A 32 0.43 -8.98 -15.47
C GLN A 32 1.33 -9.41 -14.32
N MET A 33 0.97 -9.01 -13.11
CA MET A 33 1.72 -9.41 -11.92
C MET A 33 1.41 -10.85 -11.55
N SER A 34 2.46 -11.66 -11.40
CA SER A 34 2.39 -13.02 -10.89
C SER A 34 2.96 -13.04 -9.48
N LEU A 35 2.09 -13.15 -8.49
CA LEU A 35 2.45 -13.11 -7.07
C LEU A 35 2.98 -14.47 -6.61
N ASN A 36 4.07 -14.44 -5.84
CA ASN A 36 4.52 -15.61 -5.10
C ASN A 36 3.75 -15.69 -3.75
N PRO A 37 4.00 -16.71 -2.89
CA PRO A 37 3.26 -16.80 -1.61
C PRO A 37 3.38 -15.56 -0.73
N LEU A 38 4.54 -14.93 -0.66
CA LEU A 38 4.72 -13.70 0.09
C LEU A 38 3.93 -12.54 -0.53
N GLY A 39 3.92 -12.46 -1.86
CA GLY A 39 3.11 -11.48 -2.58
C GLY A 39 1.62 -11.67 -2.33
N HIS A 40 1.14 -12.91 -2.34
CA HIS A 40 -0.26 -13.22 -2.01
C HIS A 40 -0.60 -12.83 -0.58
N PHE A 41 0.26 -13.12 0.37
CA PHE A 41 0.05 -12.72 1.76
C PHE A 41 -0.05 -11.20 1.89
N THR A 42 0.83 -10.48 1.21
CA THR A 42 0.84 -9.01 1.20
C THR A 42 -0.45 -8.46 0.60
N HIS A 43 -0.87 -9.04 -0.53
CA HIS A 43 -2.13 -8.67 -1.19
C HIS A 43 -3.31 -8.85 -0.24
N ASP A 44 -3.40 -10.00 0.42
CA ASP A 44 -4.52 -10.30 1.32
C ASP A 44 -4.53 -9.37 2.53
N ASN A 45 -3.37 -9.02 3.06
CA ASN A 45 -3.26 -8.05 4.16
C ASN A 45 -3.78 -6.67 3.77
N LEU A 46 -3.47 -6.23 2.57
CA LEU A 46 -3.95 -4.94 2.07
C LEU A 46 -5.46 -4.98 1.85
N GLU A 47 -5.96 -6.05 1.25
CA GLU A 47 -7.39 -6.21 0.96
C GLU A 47 -8.22 -6.22 2.23
N HIS A 48 -7.72 -6.82 3.30
CA HIS A 48 -8.44 -6.98 4.56
C HIS A 48 -7.92 -6.09 5.68
N ALA A 49 -7.20 -5.03 5.35
CA ALA A 49 -6.63 -4.11 6.34
C ALA A 49 -7.68 -3.55 7.30
N ASN A 50 -8.88 -3.30 6.82
CA ASN A 50 -9.99 -2.76 7.60
C ASN A 50 -10.40 -3.69 8.75
N ASN A 51 -10.16 -5.00 8.63
CA ASN A 51 -10.48 -5.95 9.71
C ASN A 51 -9.62 -5.73 10.96
N HIS A 52 -8.38 -5.31 10.78
CA HIS A 52 -7.44 -5.05 11.89
C HIS A 52 -7.37 -3.57 12.24
N TYR A 53 -7.60 -2.71 11.27
CA TYR A 53 -7.51 -1.26 11.40
C TYR A 53 -8.80 -0.65 10.89
N PRO A 54 -9.88 -0.62 11.72
CA PRO A 54 -11.21 -0.16 11.26
C PRO A 54 -11.22 1.27 10.73
N TYR A 55 -10.25 2.08 11.12
CA TYR A 55 -10.10 3.47 10.66
C TYR A 55 -9.39 3.57 9.30
N LEU A 56 -8.90 2.45 8.75
CA LEU A 56 -8.30 2.42 7.42
C LEU A 56 -9.19 1.67 6.44
N GLU A 57 -9.25 2.19 5.24
CA GLU A 57 -9.83 1.50 4.10
C GLU A 57 -8.87 1.64 2.93
N ILE A 58 -8.56 0.54 2.26
CA ILE A 58 -7.64 0.52 1.12
C ILE A 58 -8.43 0.05 -0.11
N PRO A 59 -9.16 0.96 -0.76
CA PRO A 59 -10.04 0.58 -1.87
C PRO A 59 -9.31 0.23 -3.15
N LEU A 60 -8.06 0.66 -3.28
CA LEU A 60 -7.30 0.45 -4.50
C LEU A 60 -5.83 0.26 -4.15
N PHE A 61 -5.23 -0.79 -4.67
CA PHE A 61 -3.81 -1.06 -4.47
C PHE A 61 -3.28 -2.02 -5.54
N VAL A 62 -1.96 -2.05 -5.65
CA VAL A 62 -1.27 -3.05 -6.47
C VAL A 62 0.00 -3.49 -5.74
N VAL A 63 0.24 -4.80 -5.75
CA VAL A 63 1.49 -5.39 -5.27
C VAL A 63 2.36 -5.65 -6.48
N MET A 64 3.46 -4.91 -6.58
CA MET A 64 4.46 -5.06 -7.64
C MET A 64 5.63 -5.91 -7.14
N PRO A 65 6.56 -6.32 -8.00
CA PRO A 65 7.64 -7.20 -7.55
C PRO A 65 8.42 -6.68 -6.34
N ASN A 66 8.65 -5.38 -6.25
CA ASN A 66 9.50 -4.77 -5.23
C ASN A 66 8.88 -3.56 -4.52
N HIS A 67 7.58 -3.37 -4.65
CA HIS A 67 6.89 -2.27 -3.97
C HIS A 67 5.38 -2.47 -3.99
N VAL A 68 4.70 -1.66 -3.20
CA VAL A 68 3.24 -1.58 -3.16
C VAL A 68 2.84 -0.13 -3.38
N HIS A 69 1.84 0.07 -4.22
CA HIS A 69 1.12 1.35 -4.31
C HIS A 69 -0.30 1.14 -3.80
N ALA A 70 -0.80 2.08 -3.03
CA ALA A 70 -2.16 1.99 -2.51
C ALA A 70 -2.78 3.37 -2.32
N VAL A 71 -4.10 3.43 -2.49
CA VAL A 71 -4.90 4.54 -2.04
C VAL A 71 -5.51 4.15 -0.70
N VAL A 72 -5.28 4.97 0.32
CA VAL A 72 -5.71 4.68 1.69
C VAL A 72 -6.63 5.78 2.17
N PHE A 73 -7.83 5.41 2.59
CA PHE A 73 -8.76 6.29 3.26
C PHE A 73 -8.55 6.15 4.77
N VAL A 74 -8.25 7.25 5.44
CA VAL A 74 -8.13 7.30 6.88
C VAL A 74 -9.36 8.02 7.43
N ALA A 75 -10.19 7.31 8.18
CA ALA A 75 -11.38 7.89 8.77
C ALA A 75 -10.99 8.84 9.91
N GLY A 76 -11.61 10.01 9.93
CA GLY A 76 -11.50 10.91 11.06
C GLY A 76 -12.40 10.41 12.19
N ASP A 77 -11.85 10.34 13.40
CA ASP A 77 -12.60 9.95 14.59
C ASP A 77 -12.13 10.83 15.74
N GLU A 78 -13.07 11.47 16.43
CA GLU A 78 -12.76 12.36 17.53
C GLU A 78 -12.00 11.65 18.65
N VAL A 79 -12.27 10.36 18.87
CA VAL A 79 -11.59 9.56 19.87
C VAL A 79 -10.10 9.41 19.54
N LEU A 80 -9.76 9.46 18.25
CA LEU A 80 -8.39 9.25 17.75
C LEU A 80 -7.69 10.57 17.38
N VAL A 81 -8.34 11.71 17.62
CA VAL A 81 -7.81 13.04 17.30
C VAL A 81 -6.36 13.26 17.77
N PRO A 82 -5.94 12.83 18.97
CA PRO A 82 -4.57 13.05 19.40
C PRO A 82 -3.50 12.48 18.48
N LEU A 83 -3.82 11.40 17.73
CA LEU A 83 -2.87 10.79 16.81
C LEU A 83 -2.83 11.49 15.45
N GLY A 84 -3.96 12.13 15.07
CA GLY A 84 -4.13 12.72 13.74
C GLY A 84 -4.19 11.69 12.62
N ASN A 85 -4.51 12.14 11.40
CA ASN A 85 -4.64 11.26 10.24
C ASN A 85 -3.33 10.58 9.87
N LYS A 86 -2.22 11.32 9.87
CA LYS A 86 -0.91 10.76 9.53
C LYS A 86 -0.43 9.77 10.57
N GLY A 87 -0.73 10.02 11.85
CA GLY A 87 -0.40 9.08 12.91
C GLY A 87 -1.12 7.75 12.75
N LEU A 88 -2.43 7.81 12.44
CA LEU A 88 -3.22 6.61 12.18
C LEU A 88 -2.75 5.88 10.93
N LEU A 89 -2.43 6.60 9.87
CA LEU A 89 -1.87 6.02 8.65
C LEU A 89 -0.57 5.27 8.97
N SER A 90 0.34 5.90 9.71
CA SER A 90 1.63 5.31 10.07
C SER A 90 1.48 4.04 10.91
N ILE A 91 0.54 4.04 11.87
CA ILE A 91 0.26 2.85 12.70
C ILE A 91 -0.25 1.70 11.81
N GLY A 92 -1.21 1.97 10.95
CA GLY A 92 -1.79 0.95 10.09
C GLY A 92 -0.78 0.38 9.09
N ILE A 93 -0.06 1.24 8.40
CA ILE A 93 0.96 0.81 7.43
C ILE A 93 2.11 0.08 8.14
N GLY A 94 2.53 0.58 9.30
CA GLY A 94 3.54 -0.10 10.12
C GLY A 94 3.09 -1.50 10.53
N GLY A 95 1.82 -1.67 10.89
CA GLY A 95 1.26 -2.97 11.23
C GLY A 95 1.23 -3.93 10.04
N ILE A 96 0.85 -3.44 8.86
CA ILE A 96 0.87 -4.24 7.63
C ILE A 96 2.30 -4.68 7.30
N LYS A 97 3.26 -3.77 7.37
CA LYS A 97 4.67 -4.07 7.13
C LYS A 97 5.18 -5.15 8.10
N SER A 98 4.84 -5.01 9.38
CA SER A 98 5.24 -5.98 10.41
C SER A 98 4.64 -7.36 10.17
N ALA A 99 3.39 -7.44 9.76
CA ALA A 99 2.72 -8.71 9.46
C ALA A 99 3.40 -9.43 8.30
N VAL A 100 3.76 -8.70 7.24
CA VAL A 100 4.45 -9.26 6.08
C VAL A 100 5.84 -9.78 6.47
N THR A 101 6.58 -9.01 7.26
CA THR A 101 7.90 -9.42 7.76
C THR A 101 7.78 -10.69 8.62
N ALA A 102 6.81 -10.74 9.52
CA ALA A 102 6.60 -11.91 10.37
C ALA A 102 6.26 -13.16 9.55
N TYR A 103 5.39 -13.03 8.55
CA TYR A 103 5.06 -14.13 7.67
C TYR A 103 6.32 -14.65 6.94
N ALA A 104 7.12 -13.74 6.40
CA ALA A 104 8.35 -14.12 5.70
C ALA A 104 9.29 -14.91 6.61
N HIS A 105 9.52 -14.44 7.83
CA HIS A 105 10.39 -15.10 8.78
C HIS A 105 9.84 -16.47 9.20
N GLN A 106 8.54 -16.56 9.45
CA GLN A 106 7.88 -17.83 9.82
C GLN A 106 7.97 -18.86 8.71
N ASN A 107 8.07 -18.44 7.47
CA ASN A 107 8.16 -19.31 6.31
C ASN A 107 9.58 -19.42 5.75
N ASN A 108 10.59 -19.03 6.53
CA ASN A 108 12.00 -19.10 6.17
C ASN A 108 12.34 -18.35 4.86
N ARG A 109 11.65 -17.23 4.63
CA ARG A 109 11.90 -16.38 3.46
C ARG A 109 12.77 -15.21 3.87
N ILE A 110 13.76 -14.91 3.05
CA ILE A 110 14.53 -13.68 3.19
C ILE A 110 13.64 -12.53 2.76
N PHE A 111 13.52 -11.51 3.61
CA PHE A 111 12.70 -10.35 3.29
C PHE A 111 13.10 -9.16 4.15
N ALA A 112 13.11 -7.97 3.53
CA ALA A 112 13.24 -6.73 4.25
C ALA A 112 12.52 -5.60 3.50
N TRP A 113 11.90 -4.72 4.26
CA TRP A 113 11.37 -3.46 3.73
C TRP A 113 12.44 -2.38 3.74
N GLN A 114 12.32 -1.44 2.81
CA GLN A 114 12.95 -0.13 2.99
C GLN A 114 12.31 0.55 4.20
N PRO A 115 13.07 1.24 5.06
CA PRO A 115 12.50 1.99 6.18
C PRO A 115 11.49 3.03 5.70
N ARG A 116 10.41 3.23 6.50
CA ARG A 116 9.36 4.21 6.23
C ARG A 116 8.52 3.83 5.01
N PHE A 117 7.82 4.80 4.46
CA PHE A 117 7.04 4.70 3.23
C PHE A 117 6.82 6.13 2.73
N HIS A 118 6.50 6.26 1.44
CA HIS A 118 6.15 7.55 0.84
C HIS A 118 4.65 7.74 0.92
N ASP A 119 4.22 8.95 1.27
CA ASP A 119 2.81 9.30 1.31
C ASP A 119 2.59 10.66 0.65
N HIS A 120 1.43 10.80 0.03
CA HIS A 120 0.98 12.02 -0.62
C HIS A 120 -0.52 12.16 -0.40
N ILE A 121 -0.96 13.31 0.10
CA ILE A 121 -2.38 13.55 0.31
C ILE A 121 -3.07 13.85 -1.03
N ILE A 122 -4.17 13.16 -1.29
CA ILE A 122 -4.96 13.35 -2.51
C ILE A 122 -6.00 14.42 -2.24
N ARG A 123 -6.00 15.48 -3.03
CA ARG A 123 -6.82 16.67 -2.78
C ARG A 123 -8.04 16.82 -3.66
N ASP A 124 -8.05 16.20 -4.85
CA ASP A 124 -9.15 16.35 -5.79
C ASP A 124 -9.38 15.11 -6.64
N HIS A 125 -10.51 15.10 -7.37
CA HIS A 125 -10.87 13.97 -8.22
C HIS A 125 -9.93 13.77 -9.40
N ALA A 126 -9.40 14.83 -9.97
CA ALA A 126 -8.48 14.73 -11.10
C ALA A 126 -7.19 14.01 -10.69
N GLU A 127 -6.64 14.36 -9.52
CA GLU A 127 -5.49 13.71 -8.95
C GLU A 127 -5.79 12.24 -8.64
N MET A 128 -6.95 11.96 -8.04
CA MET A 128 -7.37 10.60 -7.75
C MET A 128 -7.45 9.74 -9.02
N ASN A 129 -8.01 10.28 -10.08
CA ASN A 129 -8.13 9.57 -11.35
C ASN A 129 -6.77 9.25 -11.95
N ARG A 130 -5.83 10.17 -11.89
CA ARG A 130 -4.46 9.93 -12.36
C ARG A 130 -3.76 8.84 -11.56
N ILE A 131 -3.93 8.86 -10.24
CA ILE A 131 -3.35 7.86 -9.36
C ILE A 131 -3.98 6.49 -9.59
N ALA A 132 -5.31 6.44 -9.74
CA ALA A 132 -6.02 5.19 -10.04
C ALA A 132 -5.52 4.56 -11.34
N ASP A 133 -5.38 5.36 -12.39
CA ASP A 133 -4.86 4.88 -13.68
C ASP A 133 -3.43 4.37 -13.53
N TYR A 134 -2.60 5.08 -12.79
CA TYR A 134 -1.22 4.68 -12.53
C TYR A 134 -1.16 3.33 -11.81
N ILE A 135 -1.97 3.13 -10.78
CA ILE A 135 -2.02 1.88 -10.03
C ILE A 135 -2.51 0.73 -10.92
N GLU A 136 -3.62 0.93 -11.63
CA GLU A 136 -4.23 -0.10 -12.47
C GLU A 136 -3.31 -0.55 -13.60
N ASN A 137 -2.55 0.37 -14.18
CA ASN A 137 -1.68 0.09 -15.31
C ASN A 137 -0.23 -0.20 -14.89
N ASN A 138 0.06 -0.25 -13.60
CA ASN A 138 1.42 -0.43 -13.10
C ASN A 138 2.06 -1.73 -13.60
N PRO A 139 1.39 -2.90 -13.55
CA PRO A 139 1.98 -4.12 -14.09
C PRO A 139 2.27 -4.04 -15.59
N LEU A 140 1.36 -3.42 -16.35
CA LEU A 140 1.53 -3.28 -17.81
C LEU A 140 2.74 -2.40 -18.14
N ASN A 141 3.00 -1.38 -17.32
CA ASN A 141 4.08 -0.42 -17.54
C ASN A 141 5.34 -0.74 -16.73
N TRP A 142 5.47 -1.97 -16.21
CA TRP A 142 6.57 -2.35 -15.32
C TRP A 142 7.94 -2.03 -15.88
N ALA A 143 8.21 -2.36 -17.14
CA ALA A 143 9.51 -2.16 -17.74
C ALA A 143 9.93 -0.68 -17.87
N SER A 144 8.97 0.25 -17.83
CA SER A 144 9.23 1.69 -17.88
C SER A 144 9.09 2.36 -16.51
N ASP A 145 8.81 1.59 -15.45
CA ASP A 145 8.64 2.10 -14.11
C ASP A 145 9.99 2.44 -13.50
N CYS A 146 10.03 3.50 -12.67
CA CYS A 146 11.24 3.91 -11.95
C CYS A 146 11.72 2.87 -10.93
N PHE A 147 10.87 1.91 -10.55
CA PHE A 147 11.23 0.82 -9.64
C PHE A 147 11.75 -0.42 -10.37
N TYR A 148 11.69 -0.43 -11.69
CA TYR A 148 12.15 -1.57 -12.49
C TYR A 148 13.65 -1.81 -12.31
N ILE A 149 14.01 -3.08 -12.23
CA ILE A 149 15.42 -3.52 -12.13
C ILE A 149 15.71 -4.64 -13.11
#